data_d1b3b1d44b610b8d1bd1fa4dfd97dc45
#
_entry.id   d1b3b1d44b610b8d1bd1fa4dfd97dc45
#
_cell.length_a   1.000
_cell.length_b   1.000
_cell.length_c   1.000
_cell.angle_alpha   90.00
_cell.angle_beta   90.00
_cell.angle_gamma   90.00
#
_symmetry.space_group_name_H-M   'P 1'
#
loop_
_entity.id
_entity.type
_entity.pdbx_description
1 polymer ?
#
loop_
_entity_poly.entity_id
_entity_poly.type
_entity_poly.pdbx_seq_one_letter_code
_entity_poly.pdbx_strand_id
1 'polypeptide(L)'
;MTFRYLSPRLLSSSDRLDGFECRSEEQTNWLSKHARQAHVRGGSSRVFVVTAVGSSDVVAYYAWCMASLSPTQAPPRLRKGAGRYPQPVALLARLGVDLHHEGRGLGAALLADVISRTAMIGSEVGCRGLLVHAESASARAFYRHLVPEFEPSPTDPLHLVLLMKDILRTLG
;
A
#
# COMPACT_ATOMS: atom_id res chain seq x y z
N MET A 1 -10.53 -16.76 20.78
CA MET A 1 -9.10 -17.01 20.57
C MET A 1 -8.40 -15.72 20.19
N THR A 2 -7.32 -15.38 20.88
CA THR A 2 -6.58 -14.16 20.61
C THR A 2 -5.42 -14.48 19.69
N PHE A 3 -5.41 -13.86 18.49
CA PHE A 3 -4.29 -13.99 17.56
C PHE A 3 -3.21 -12.95 17.87
N ARG A 4 -1.97 -13.38 17.79
CA ARG A 4 -0.82 -12.48 17.81
C ARG A 4 -0.21 -12.48 16.41
N TYR A 5 0.10 -11.32 15.91
CA TYR A 5 0.61 -11.15 14.54
C TYR A 5 2.04 -10.64 14.54
N LEU A 6 2.81 -11.09 13.57
CA LEU A 6 4.11 -10.54 13.30
C LEU A 6 3.97 -9.25 12.50
N SER A 7 4.96 -8.36 12.60
CA SER A 7 5.01 -7.13 11.81
C SER A 7 5.07 -7.45 10.31
N PRO A 8 4.57 -6.57 9.44
CA PRO A 8 4.70 -6.77 8.00
C PRO A 8 6.16 -6.98 7.58
N ARG A 9 6.39 -7.95 6.73
CA ARG A 9 7.71 -8.32 6.21
C ARG A 9 7.61 -8.79 4.77
N LEU A 10 8.74 -8.84 4.10
CA LEU A 10 8.80 -9.32 2.72
C LEU A 10 8.28 -10.76 2.60
N LEU A 11 7.52 -11.00 1.54
CA LEU A 11 7.05 -12.34 1.17
C LEU A 11 8.24 -13.29 1.01
N SER A 12 8.15 -14.47 1.60
CA SER A 12 9.17 -15.51 1.47
C SER A 12 8.60 -16.76 0.79
N SER A 13 9.50 -17.63 0.32
CA SER A 13 9.11 -18.87 -0.35
C SER A 13 8.34 -19.82 0.56
N SER A 14 8.51 -19.74 1.87
CA SER A 14 7.83 -20.59 2.85
C SER A 14 6.42 -20.10 3.22
N ASP A 15 6.04 -18.91 2.80
CA ASP A 15 4.70 -18.40 3.09
C ASP A 15 3.64 -19.14 2.28
N ARG A 16 2.49 -19.38 2.90
CA ARG A 16 1.36 -20.04 2.24
C ARG A 16 0.31 -19.01 1.86
N LEU A 17 -0.02 -18.95 0.57
CA LEU A 17 -0.96 -18.00 0.00
C LEU A 17 -2.30 -18.59 -0.38
N ASP A 18 -2.38 -19.91 -0.48
CA ASP A 18 -3.52 -20.62 -1.07
C ASP A 18 -4.81 -20.54 -0.25
N GLY A 19 -4.72 -20.32 1.04
CA GLY A 19 -5.90 -20.18 1.91
C GLY A 19 -6.40 -18.75 2.10
N PHE A 20 -5.71 -17.78 1.52
CA PHE A 20 -6.07 -16.36 1.70
C PHE A 20 -7.32 -15.99 0.89
N GLU A 21 -8.26 -15.34 1.56
CA GLU A 21 -9.47 -14.80 0.93
C GLU A 21 -9.85 -13.49 1.61
N CYS A 22 -9.89 -12.40 0.85
CA CYS A 22 -10.35 -11.10 1.34
C CYS A 22 -11.64 -10.69 0.63
N ARG A 23 -12.21 -9.55 1.02
CA ARG A 23 -13.48 -9.06 0.44
C ARG A 23 -13.39 -8.80 -1.05
N SER A 24 -12.23 -8.41 -1.53
CA SER A 24 -11.99 -8.18 -2.94
C SER A 24 -11.54 -9.46 -3.62
N GLU A 25 -12.31 -9.95 -4.57
CA GLU A 25 -11.92 -11.09 -5.39
C GLU A 25 -10.64 -10.78 -6.19
N GLU A 26 -10.52 -9.55 -6.69
CA GLU A 26 -9.33 -9.12 -7.43
C GLU A 26 -8.08 -9.22 -6.57
N GLN A 27 -8.12 -8.71 -5.34
CA GLN A 27 -6.96 -8.76 -4.45
C GLN A 27 -6.66 -10.19 -3.98
N THR A 28 -7.68 -11.00 -3.76
CA THR A 28 -7.52 -12.43 -3.44
C THR A 28 -6.79 -13.16 -4.57
N ASN A 29 -7.27 -12.98 -5.80
CA ASN A 29 -6.69 -13.63 -6.97
C ASN A 29 -5.29 -13.14 -7.28
N TRP A 30 -5.03 -11.85 -7.11
CA TRP A 30 -3.70 -11.31 -7.36
C TRP A 30 -2.65 -11.95 -6.44
N LEU A 31 -2.95 -12.09 -5.17
CA LEU A 31 -2.02 -12.71 -4.23
C LEU A 31 -1.68 -14.15 -4.62
N SER A 32 -2.70 -14.95 -4.93
CA SER A 32 -2.47 -16.37 -5.24
C SER A 32 -1.85 -16.59 -6.62
N LYS A 33 -2.16 -15.74 -7.60
CA LYS A 33 -1.78 -15.97 -9.00
C LYS A 33 -0.59 -15.15 -9.48
N HIS A 34 -0.36 -13.97 -8.90
CA HIS A 34 0.61 -13.02 -9.46
C HIS A 34 1.69 -12.54 -8.48
N ALA A 35 1.45 -12.63 -7.17
CA ALA A 35 2.33 -12.02 -6.19
C ALA A 35 3.77 -12.57 -6.24
N ARG A 36 3.94 -13.88 -6.33
CA ARG A 36 5.27 -14.48 -6.34
C ARG A 36 6.08 -14.04 -7.55
N GLN A 37 5.45 -13.99 -8.73
CA GLN A 37 6.14 -13.55 -9.94
C GLN A 37 6.48 -12.06 -9.88
N ALA A 38 5.58 -11.24 -9.37
CA ALA A 38 5.82 -9.81 -9.21
C ALA A 38 6.95 -9.54 -8.21
N HIS A 39 7.07 -10.37 -7.18
CA HIS A 39 7.98 -10.18 -6.05
C HIS A 39 9.40 -10.69 -6.30
N VAL A 40 9.65 -11.43 -7.39
CA VAL A 40 11.01 -11.92 -7.69
C VAL A 40 12.01 -10.76 -7.80
N ARG A 41 13.28 -11.06 -7.56
CA ARG A 41 14.34 -10.06 -7.67
C ARG A 41 14.32 -9.43 -9.07
N GLY A 42 14.24 -8.09 -9.13
CA GLY A 42 14.02 -7.37 -10.38
C GLY A 42 12.59 -7.36 -10.87
N GLY A 43 11.64 -7.90 -10.10
CA GLY A 43 10.23 -7.89 -10.44
C GLY A 43 9.55 -6.53 -10.24
N SER A 44 8.28 -6.46 -10.61
CA SER A 44 7.52 -5.21 -10.69
C SER A 44 7.02 -4.68 -9.35
N SER A 45 6.99 -5.51 -8.31
CA SER A 45 6.48 -5.12 -6.98
C SER A 45 7.25 -5.80 -5.87
N ARG A 46 7.19 -5.20 -4.68
CA ARG A 46 7.55 -5.90 -3.45
C ARG A 46 6.27 -6.19 -2.68
N VAL A 47 6.13 -7.42 -2.23
CA VAL A 47 4.97 -7.87 -1.49
C VAL A 47 5.35 -8.03 -0.03
N PHE A 48 4.61 -7.36 0.84
CA PHE A 48 4.77 -7.45 2.28
C PHE A 48 3.59 -8.20 2.86
N VAL A 49 3.87 -9.11 3.76
CA VAL A 49 2.85 -10.01 4.31
C VAL A 49 2.84 -9.97 5.83
N VAL A 50 1.69 -10.30 6.38
CA VAL A 50 1.49 -10.53 7.81
C VAL A 50 1.06 -11.98 8.00
N THR A 51 1.69 -12.64 8.97
CA THR A 51 1.27 -13.97 9.43
C THR A 51 1.03 -13.91 10.93
N ALA A 52 0.19 -14.80 11.43
CA ALA A 52 0.09 -14.99 12.87
C ALA A 52 1.35 -15.68 13.40
N VAL A 53 1.67 -15.42 14.67
CA VAL A 53 2.82 -16.08 15.32
C VAL A 53 2.61 -17.59 15.26
N GLY A 54 3.65 -18.31 14.80
CA GLY A 54 3.63 -19.75 14.68
C GLY A 54 2.93 -20.31 13.45
N SER A 55 2.53 -19.44 12.51
CA SER A 55 1.85 -19.86 11.28
C SER A 55 2.60 -19.35 10.04
N SER A 56 2.50 -20.09 8.95
CA SER A 56 3.01 -19.67 7.64
C SER A 56 1.89 -19.15 6.73
N ASP A 57 0.65 -19.16 7.19
CA ASP A 57 -0.49 -18.68 6.41
C ASP A 57 -0.50 -17.16 6.38
N VAL A 58 -0.52 -16.59 5.18
CA VAL A 58 -0.64 -15.15 5.02
C VAL A 58 -2.07 -14.72 5.34
N VAL A 59 -2.20 -13.76 6.25
CA VAL A 59 -3.51 -13.24 6.70
C VAL A 59 -3.74 -11.79 6.27
N ALA A 60 -2.70 -11.11 5.80
CA ALA A 60 -2.82 -9.75 5.25
C ALA A 60 -1.60 -9.48 4.39
N TYR A 61 -1.76 -8.60 3.40
CA TYR A 61 -0.64 -8.25 2.52
C TYR A 61 -0.83 -6.88 1.87
N TYR A 62 0.27 -6.32 1.40
CA TYR A 62 0.21 -5.25 0.42
C TYR A 62 1.31 -5.42 -0.62
N ALA A 63 1.08 -4.83 -1.78
CA ALA A 63 2.07 -4.76 -2.86
C ALA A 63 2.45 -3.31 -3.11
N TRP A 64 3.74 -3.06 -3.27
CA TRP A 64 4.32 -1.73 -3.28
C TRP A 64 5.34 -1.62 -4.41
N CYS A 65 5.28 -0.54 -5.18
CA CYS A 65 6.18 -0.30 -6.30
C CYS A 65 6.37 1.20 -6.51
N MET A 66 7.22 1.54 -7.46
CA MET A 66 7.38 2.93 -7.89
C MET A 66 6.40 3.26 -9.00
N ALA A 67 5.98 4.51 -9.06
CA ALA A 67 5.09 5.00 -10.10
C ALA A 67 5.44 6.44 -10.45
N SER A 68 4.78 6.94 -11.47
CA SER A 68 4.91 8.31 -11.95
C SER A 68 3.53 8.96 -11.99
N LEU A 69 3.43 10.17 -11.48
CA LEU A 69 2.17 10.91 -11.46
C LEU A 69 2.31 12.13 -12.37
N SER A 70 1.48 12.19 -13.42
CA SER A 70 1.51 13.31 -14.35
C SER A 70 1.00 14.59 -13.68
N PRO A 71 1.41 15.78 -14.17
CA PRO A 71 0.94 17.05 -13.60
C PRO A 71 -0.59 17.19 -13.58
N THR A 72 -1.29 16.66 -14.60
CA THR A 72 -2.76 16.71 -14.67
C THR A 72 -3.44 15.83 -13.63
N GLN A 73 -2.77 14.77 -13.20
CA GLN A 73 -3.28 13.83 -12.18
C GLN A 73 -2.89 14.24 -10.76
N ALA A 74 -1.93 15.14 -10.62
CA ALA A 74 -1.40 15.53 -9.33
C ALA A 74 -2.36 16.46 -8.59
N PRO A 75 -2.58 16.29 -7.28
CA PRO A 75 -3.27 17.27 -6.47
C PRO A 75 -2.58 18.63 -6.54
N PRO A 76 -3.30 19.75 -6.35
CA PRO A 76 -2.71 21.09 -6.47
C PRO A 76 -1.45 21.30 -5.64
N ARG A 77 -1.42 20.81 -4.41
CA ARG A 77 -0.24 20.96 -3.54
C ARG A 77 0.99 20.24 -4.07
N LEU A 78 0.81 19.11 -4.74
CA LEU A 78 1.92 18.37 -5.34
C LEU A 78 2.34 19.00 -6.67
N ARG A 79 1.37 19.51 -7.43
CA ARG A 79 1.63 20.18 -8.71
C ARG A 79 2.47 21.44 -8.53
N LYS A 80 2.26 22.15 -7.44
CA LYS A 80 2.99 23.37 -7.12
C LYS A 80 4.48 23.06 -6.99
N GLY A 81 5.30 23.70 -7.83
CA GLY A 81 6.74 23.48 -7.88
C GLY A 81 7.18 22.26 -8.68
N ALA A 82 6.25 21.49 -9.26
CA ALA A 82 6.58 20.29 -10.02
C ALA A 82 6.95 20.54 -11.48
N GLY A 83 6.62 21.73 -12.03
CA GLY A 83 6.85 22.04 -13.43
C GLY A 83 5.98 21.20 -14.36
N ARG A 84 6.57 20.82 -15.50
CA ARG A 84 5.87 20.04 -16.54
C ARG A 84 6.13 18.54 -16.48
N TYR A 85 6.99 18.11 -15.59
CA TYR A 85 7.46 16.73 -15.60
C TYR A 85 6.59 15.86 -14.68
N PRO A 86 6.41 14.57 -15.05
CA PRO A 86 5.82 13.60 -14.14
C PRO A 86 6.60 13.53 -12.83
N GLN A 87 5.90 13.34 -11.73
CA GLN A 87 6.51 13.32 -10.42
C GLN A 87 6.68 11.88 -9.91
N PRO A 88 7.85 11.55 -9.35
CA PRO A 88 8.08 10.22 -8.81
C PRO A 88 7.30 10.03 -7.51
N VAL A 89 6.57 8.93 -7.41
CA VAL A 89 5.82 8.55 -6.21
C VAL A 89 5.99 7.05 -5.97
N ALA A 90 5.81 6.62 -4.72
CA ALA A 90 5.58 5.21 -4.44
C ALA A 90 4.10 4.91 -4.66
N LEU A 91 3.79 3.68 -5.05
CA LEU A 91 2.42 3.23 -5.28
C LEU A 91 2.10 2.06 -4.36
N LEU A 92 1.07 2.23 -3.54
CA LEU A 92 0.40 1.13 -2.87
C LEU A 92 -0.57 0.52 -3.87
N ALA A 93 -0.14 -0.54 -4.55
CA ALA A 93 -0.87 -1.13 -5.67
C ALA A 93 -1.97 -2.10 -5.21
N ARG A 94 -1.73 -2.82 -4.11
CA ARG A 94 -2.64 -3.84 -3.59
C ARG A 94 -2.62 -3.83 -2.07
N LEU A 95 -3.77 -4.08 -1.46
CA LEU A 95 -3.89 -4.27 -0.02
C LEU A 95 -5.08 -5.17 0.26
N GLY A 96 -4.89 -6.19 1.08
CA GLY A 96 -5.96 -7.10 1.44
C GLY A 96 -5.76 -7.69 2.83
N VAL A 97 -6.88 -7.90 3.54
CA VAL A 97 -6.91 -8.56 4.85
C VAL A 97 -7.86 -9.73 4.75
N ASP A 98 -7.41 -10.91 5.19
CA ASP A 98 -8.22 -12.13 5.18
C ASP A 98 -9.51 -11.94 5.99
N LEU A 99 -10.63 -12.47 5.46
CA LEU A 99 -11.94 -12.33 6.06
C LEU A 99 -11.99 -12.80 7.52
N HIS A 100 -11.23 -13.86 7.86
CA HIS A 100 -11.19 -14.43 9.22
C HIS A 100 -10.36 -13.58 10.18
N HIS A 101 -9.65 -12.58 9.69
CA HIS A 101 -8.75 -11.73 10.47
C HIS A 101 -9.12 -10.25 10.42
N GLU A 102 -10.29 -9.93 9.90
CA GLU A 102 -10.80 -8.54 9.89
C GLU A 102 -11.13 -8.05 11.30
N GLY A 103 -11.18 -6.72 11.44
CA GLY A 103 -11.53 -6.09 12.70
C GLY A 103 -10.45 -6.16 13.78
N ARG A 104 -9.22 -6.47 13.40
CA ARG A 104 -8.08 -6.62 14.33
C ARG A 104 -6.97 -5.60 14.09
N GLY A 105 -7.25 -4.59 13.27
CA GLY A 105 -6.29 -3.51 13.00
C GLY A 105 -5.22 -3.84 11.97
N LEU A 106 -5.32 -4.96 11.24
CA LEU A 106 -4.30 -5.34 10.26
C LEU A 106 -4.22 -4.38 9.07
N GLY A 107 -5.37 -3.91 8.58
CA GLY A 107 -5.38 -2.93 7.49
C GLY A 107 -4.68 -1.64 7.88
N ALA A 108 -4.94 -1.14 9.07
CA ALA A 108 -4.26 0.05 9.59
C ALA A 108 -2.76 -0.19 9.77
N ALA A 109 -2.37 -1.37 10.25
CA ALA A 109 -0.96 -1.73 10.42
C ALA A 109 -0.23 -1.80 9.07
N LEU A 110 -0.87 -2.37 8.04
CA LEU A 110 -0.30 -2.40 6.69
C LEU A 110 -0.10 -0.98 6.13
N LEU A 111 -1.09 -0.11 6.31
CA LEU A 111 -1.00 1.27 5.82
C LEU A 111 0.11 2.03 6.54
N ALA A 112 0.20 1.90 7.86
CA ALA A 112 1.28 2.52 8.64
C ALA A 112 2.66 2.02 8.17
N ASP A 113 2.78 0.73 7.88
CA ASP A 113 4.03 0.13 7.41
C ASP A 113 4.46 0.69 6.05
N VAL A 114 3.55 0.75 5.07
CA VAL A 114 3.90 1.27 3.74
C VAL A 114 4.20 2.77 3.77
N ILE A 115 3.53 3.53 4.62
CA ILE A 115 3.82 4.96 4.80
C ILE A 115 5.24 5.13 5.37
N SER A 116 5.59 4.37 6.39
CA SER A 116 6.92 4.41 6.98
C SER A 116 8.02 4.02 5.99
N ARG A 117 7.80 2.97 5.20
CA ARG A 117 8.74 2.55 4.17
C ARG A 117 8.88 3.58 3.04
N THR A 118 7.77 4.24 2.69
CA THR A 118 7.81 5.32 1.70
C THR A 118 8.68 6.50 2.19
N ALA A 119 8.57 6.86 3.46
CA ALA A 119 9.45 7.86 4.05
C ALA A 119 10.93 7.44 3.98
N MET A 120 11.21 6.17 4.23
CA MET A 120 12.58 5.64 4.20
C MET A 120 13.18 5.72 2.78
N ILE A 121 12.44 5.31 1.75
CA ILE A 121 12.96 5.40 0.39
C ILE A 121 13.10 6.85 -0.06
N GLY A 122 12.24 7.74 0.42
CA GLY A 122 12.33 9.16 0.12
C GLY A 122 13.60 9.83 0.64
N SER A 123 14.28 9.22 1.61
CA SER A 123 15.58 9.71 2.08
C SER A 123 16.75 9.24 1.20
N GLU A 124 16.52 8.22 0.38
CA GLU A 124 17.56 7.62 -0.47
C GLU A 124 17.39 8.02 -1.94
N VAL A 125 16.15 8.18 -2.39
CA VAL A 125 15.83 8.49 -3.77
C VAL A 125 14.64 9.45 -3.80
N GLY A 126 14.59 10.34 -4.81
CA GLY A 126 13.51 11.30 -4.94
C GLY A 126 12.15 10.63 -4.98
N CYS A 127 11.25 11.05 -4.07
CA CYS A 127 9.89 10.53 -3.97
C CYS A 127 8.99 11.62 -3.39
N ARG A 128 7.94 11.98 -4.13
CA ARG A 128 7.05 13.08 -3.75
C ARG A 128 5.91 12.66 -2.83
N GLY A 129 5.68 11.36 -2.67
CA GLY A 129 4.62 10.86 -1.80
C GLY A 129 4.21 9.44 -2.09
N LEU A 130 3.09 9.04 -1.49
CA LEU A 130 2.48 7.71 -1.67
C LEU A 130 1.17 7.87 -2.44
N LEU A 131 1.09 7.22 -3.59
CA LEU A 131 -0.12 7.12 -4.40
C LEU A 131 -0.85 5.83 -4.04
N VAL A 132 -2.17 5.91 -3.90
CA VAL A 132 -3.03 4.76 -3.66
C VAL A 132 -4.12 4.75 -4.72
N HIS A 133 -4.31 3.63 -5.40
CA HIS A 133 -5.46 3.40 -6.25
C HIS A 133 -6.51 2.65 -5.42
N ALA A 134 -7.47 3.37 -4.86
CA ALA A 134 -8.56 2.76 -4.11
C ALA A 134 -9.45 1.98 -5.08
N GLU A 135 -9.77 0.75 -4.72
CA GLU A 135 -10.55 -0.15 -5.56
C GLU A 135 -12.02 0.26 -5.64
N SER A 136 -12.51 0.95 -4.62
CA SER A 136 -13.92 1.32 -4.48
C SER A 136 -14.07 2.54 -3.59
N ALA A 137 -15.29 3.09 -3.53
CA ALA A 137 -15.60 4.17 -2.60
C ALA A 137 -15.40 3.75 -1.14
N SER A 138 -15.66 2.48 -0.83
CA SER A 138 -15.44 1.91 0.51
C SER A 138 -13.96 1.88 0.86
N ALA A 139 -13.11 1.45 -0.07
CA ALA A 139 -11.65 1.45 0.12
C ALA A 139 -11.12 2.88 0.27
N ARG A 140 -11.63 3.82 -0.54
CA ARG A 140 -11.28 5.24 -0.43
C ARG A 140 -11.59 5.78 0.96
N ALA A 141 -12.78 5.47 1.46
CA ALA A 141 -13.21 5.90 2.81
C ALA A 141 -12.29 5.34 3.89
N PHE A 142 -11.87 4.08 3.76
CA PHE A 142 -10.90 3.45 4.66
C PHE A 142 -9.59 4.24 4.73
N TYR A 143 -9.01 4.56 3.58
CA TYR A 143 -7.75 5.30 3.54
C TYR A 143 -7.89 6.70 4.14
N ARG A 144 -8.95 7.42 3.79
CA ARG A 144 -9.15 8.79 4.28
C ARG A 144 -9.56 8.86 5.74
N HIS A 145 -10.21 7.82 6.24
CA HIS A 145 -10.53 7.73 7.67
C HIS A 145 -9.26 7.57 8.51
N LEU A 146 -8.34 6.72 8.06
CA LEU A 146 -7.09 6.47 8.77
C LEU A 146 -6.11 7.64 8.63
N VAL A 147 -6.04 8.23 7.44
CA VAL A 147 -5.10 9.31 7.13
C VAL A 147 -5.85 10.41 6.36
N PRO A 148 -6.45 11.37 7.09
CA PRO A 148 -7.24 12.44 6.44
C PRO A 148 -6.44 13.32 5.47
N GLU A 149 -5.12 13.31 5.56
CA GLU A 149 -4.22 14.09 4.70
C GLU A 149 -4.15 13.56 3.26
N PHE A 150 -4.64 12.37 2.98
CA PHE A 150 -4.75 11.89 1.61
C PHE A 150 -5.59 12.83 0.77
N GLU A 151 -5.05 13.27 -0.36
CA GLU A 151 -5.71 14.19 -1.28
C GLU A 151 -6.13 13.45 -2.55
N PRO A 152 -7.36 13.66 -3.06
CA PRO A 152 -7.78 13.00 -4.30
C PRO A 152 -7.06 13.61 -5.50
N SER A 153 -6.80 12.76 -6.51
CA SER A 153 -6.38 13.21 -7.82
C SER A 153 -7.54 13.97 -8.49
N PRO A 154 -7.28 15.07 -9.21
CA PRO A 154 -8.34 15.79 -9.90
C PRO A 154 -8.96 15.01 -11.05
N THR A 155 -8.29 13.98 -11.57
CA THR A 155 -8.78 13.19 -12.71
C THR A 155 -9.46 11.89 -12.31
N ASP A 156 -9.26 11.42 -11.06
CA ASP A 156 -9.88 10.19 -10.56
C ASP A 156 -10.05 10.26 -9.06
N PRO A 157 -11.31 10.31 -8.56
CA PRO A 157 -11.55 10.42 -7.11
C PRO A 157 -11.11 9.20 -6.30
N LEU A 158 -10.87 8.05 -6.95
CA LEU A 158 -10.38 6.84 -6.28
C LEU A 158 -8.84 6.80 -6.18
N HIS A 159 -8.15 7.73 -6.84
CA HIS A 159 -6.70 7.88 -6.71
C HIS A 159 -6.40 8.91 -5.65
N LEU A 160 -5.70 8.50 -4.60
CA LEU A 160 -5.36 9.35 -3.46
C LEU A 160 -3.85 9.49 -3.37
N VAL A 161 -3.40 10.68 -3.00
CA VAL A 161 -1.97 10.96 -2.84
C VAL A 161 -1.72 11.51 -1.43
N LEU A 162 -0.75 10.92 -0.74
CA LEU A 162 -0.24 11.43 0.52
C LEU A 162 1.12 12.06 0.24
N LEU A 163 1.23 13.36 0.39
CA LEU A 163 2.46 14.08 0.06
C LEU A 163 3.57 13.74 1.05
N MET A 164 4.81 13.65 0.56
CA MET A 164 5.96 13.31 1.40
C MET A 164 6.08 14.26 2.60
N LYS A 165 5.83 15.53 2.43
CA LYS A 165 5.90 16.50 3.54
C LYS A 165 4.90 16.20 4.65
N ASP A 166 3.73 15.67 4.31
CA ASP A 166 2.72 15.26 5.31
C ASP A 166 3.14 13.96 5.99
N ILE A 167 3.72 13.04 5.24
CA ILE A 167 4.30 11.80 5.79
C ILE A 167 5.36 12.15 6.84
N LEU A 168 6.31 13.01 6.48
CA LEU A 168 7.42 13.38 7.35
C LEU A 168 6.94 14.12 8.60
N ARG A 169 5.91 14.95 8.48
CA ARG A 169 5.31 15.63 9.62
C ARG A 169 4.68 14.66 10.61
N THR A 170 4.02 13.62 10.11
CA THR A 170 3.35 12.62 10.92
C THR A 170 4.36 11.72 11.65
N LEU A 171 5.48 11.40 11.01
CA LEU A 171 6.51 10.52 11.57
C LEU A 171 7.55 11.27 12.40
N GLY A 172 7.66 12.57 12.20
CA GLY A 172 8.61 13.43 12.93
C GLY A 172 8.10 13.88 14.31
#